data_7b13d9169af9027cd9c906ac71c902ab
#
_entry.id   7b13d9169af9027cd9c906ac71c902ab
#
_cell.length_a   1.000
_cell.length_b   1.000
_cell.length_c   1.000
_cell.angle_alpha   90.00
_cell.angle_beta   90.00
_cell.angle_gamma   90.00
#
_symmetry.space_group_name_H-M   'P 1'
#
loop_
_entity.id
_entity.type
_entity.pdbx_description
1 polymer ?
#
loop_
_entity_poly.entity_id
_entity_poly.type
_entity_poly.pdbx_seq_one_letter_code
_entity_poly.pdbx_strand_id
1 'polypeptide(L)'
;MDKILSNCVQTLDFSKKGEYNVHKVYLGDYLMEKKENVFLKRVKKILSYIFVDGMSGMALGLFATLIIGTIIENVGKLIGGSFGNYIVIIGQVAKFMMGAGIGLGMGYKLKKAPLVTISAGVVGLLASFAATALKEGAIYFLAYNHLAKTYATSVGEPLTAFIASFVALEVGSLVSGKTKVDIIVTPLVAIFSGAIVALLLALPLKAFISFLSGIIEKAGKQQPFLMGILVAVLMGVFLTLPISSAAIGVMLQLDGIVAGAAVVGCCCHMVGYAVMSFRENKWGGLVAQGIGTSMLQMPNLVKKPILWLPPIIASAILGPIASYALGMTSTPVGSGMGTAGLVGVIETFTSMSANQHWALVLLQIVGIDILAPAVICLAISEFMRKKGWIKFGDMKLDL
;
A
#
# COMPACT_ATOMS: atom_id res chain seq x y z
N MET A 1 -43.50 -5.45 11.72
CA MET A 1 -43.96 -5.62 10.31
C MET A 1 -45.49 -5.58 10.23
N ASP A 2 -46.17 -6.18 11.17
CA ASP A 2 -47.66 -6.24 11.18
C ASP A 2 -48.40 -4.92 11.49
N LYS A 3 -47.76 -4.02 12.28
CA LYS A 3 -48.34 -2.69 12.58
C LYS A 3 -48.30 -1.68 11.40
N ILE A 4 -47.40 -1.90 10.43
CA ILE A 4 -47.30 -1.05 9.22
C ILE A 4 -48.26 -1.55 8.14
N LEU A 5 -48.53 -2.84 8.08
CA LEU A 5 -49.49 -3.45 7.16
C LEU A 5 -50.94 -3.13 7.59
N SER A 6 -51.23 -3.08 8.89
CA SER A 6 -52.58 -2.76 9.38
C SER A 6 -52.97 -1.30 9.11
N ASN A 7 -52.02 -0.35 9.15
CA ASN A 7 -52.30 1.05 8.84
C ASN A 7 -52.47 1.36 7.34
N CYS A 8 -51.87 0.53 6.45
CA CYS A 8 -52.05 0.65 4.99
C CYS A 8 -53.39 0.07 4.49
N VAL A 9 -53.97 -0.87 5.23
CA VAL A 9 -55.27 -1.47 4.84
C VAL A 9 -56.49 -0.63 5.28
N GLN A 10 -56.37 0.24 6.28
CA GLN A 10 -57.46 1.06 6.78
C GLN A 10 -57.74 2.34 5.99
N THR A 11 -56.92 2.69 4.97
CA THR A 11 -57.13 3.91 4.15
C THR A 11 -57.55 3.61 2.70
N LEU A 12 -57.98 2.37 2.40
CA LEU A 12 -58.53 2.05 1.09
C LEU A 12 -60.05 2.26 1.06
N ASP A 13 -60.46 3.47 0.75
CA ASP A 13 -61.84 3.79 0.41
C ASP A 13 -62.12 3.34 -1.03
N PHE A 14 -63.11 2.45 -1.21
CA PHE A 14 -63.42 1.72 -2.43
C PHE A 14 -64.30 2.46 -3.44
N SER A 15 -64.21 3.77 -3.54
CA SER A 15 -65.19 4.53 -4.35
C SER A 15 -64.62 5.36 -5.51
N LYS A 16 -63.59 4.96 -6.23
CA LYS A 16 -63.30 5.54 -7.57
C LYS A 16 -62.44 4.62 -8.46
N LYS A 17 -63.10 4.11 -9.52
CA LYS A 17 -62.44 3.49 -10.67
C LYS A 17 -61.58 4.55 -11.38
N GLY A 18 -60.28 4.48 -11.26
CA GLY A 18 -59.35 5.34 -12.00
C GLY A 18 -57.92 5.46 -11.44
N GLU A 19 -57.69 5.19 -10.16
CA GLU A 19 -56.39 5.48 -9.50
C GLU A 19 -55.45 4.25 -9.30
N TYR A 20 -55.77 3.11 -9.89
CA TYR A 20 -55.01 1.88 -9.65
C TYR A 20 -53.62 1.82 -10.23
N ASN A 21 -53.25 2.68 -11.19
CA ASN A 21 -51.95 2.62 -11.85
C ASN A 21 -50.88 3.46 -11.13
N VAL A 22 -51.27 4.54 -10.48
CA VAL A 22 -50.30 5.48 -9.85
C VAL A 22 -49.69 4.87 -8.57
N HIS A 23 -50.55 4.27 -7.71
CA HIS A 23 -50.08 3.65 -6.46
C HIS A 23 -49.19 2.41 -6.67
N LYS A 24 -49.42 1.62 -7.72
CA LYS A 24 -48.59 0.48 -8.05
C LYS A 24 -47.20 0.89 -8.56
N VAL A 25 -47.11 1.99 -9.28
CA VAL A 25 -45.86 2.58 -9.74
C VAL A 25 -45.07 3.14 -8.56
N TYR A 26 -45.65 3.91 -7.68
CA TYR A 26 -44.98 4.46 -6.50
C TYR A 26 -44.53 3.38 -5.52
N LEU A 27 -45.28 2.30 -5.31
CA LEU A 27 -44.88 1.19 -4.46
C LEU A 27 -43.78 0.37 -5.10
N GLY A 28 -43.82 0.18 -6.42
CA GLY A 28 -42.78 -0.46 -7.21
C GLY A 28 -41.46 0.29 -7.13
N ASP A 29 -41.50 1.60 -7.35
CA ASP A 29 -40.33 2.48 -7.29
C ASP A 29 -39.73 2.55 -5.87
N TYR A 30 -40.60 2.67 -4.84
CA TYR A 30 -40.16 2.63 -3.43
C TYR A 30 -39.52 1.29 -3.03
N LEU A 31 -40.04 0.18 -3.50
CA LEU A 31 -39.46 -1.16 -3.25
C LEU A 31 -38.18 -1.39 -4.04
N MET A 32 -38.07 -0.84 -5.23
CA MET A 32 -36.83 -0.86 -6.04
C MET A 32 -35.76 0.01 -5.42
N GLU A 33 -36.06 1.24 -5.00
CA GLU A 33 -35.16 2.14 -4.29
C GLU A 33 -34.68 1.54 -2.95
N LYS A 34 -35.58 0.87 -2.21
CA LYS A 34 -35.24 0.18 -0.96
C LYS A 34 -34.36 -1.05 -1.22
N LYS A 35 -34.58 -1.81 -2.30
CA LYS A 35 -33.70 -2.93 -2.72
C LYS A 35 -32.34 -2.43 -3.20
N GLU A 36 -32.31 -1.35 -3.97
CA GLU A 36 -31.08 -0.72 -4.44
C GLU A 36 -30.23 -0.20 -3.27
N ASN A 37 -30.85 0.46 -2.30
CA ASN A 37 -30.17 0.88 -1.07
C ASN A 37 -29.61 -0.29 -0.24
N VAL A 38 -30.30 -1.43 -0.19
CA VAL A 38 -29.83 -2.64 0.51
C VAL A 38 -28.67 -3.29 -0.24
N PHE A 39 -28.75 -3.36 -1.56
CA PHE A 39 -27.68 -3.88 -2.42
C PHE A 39 -26.41 -3.00 -2.30
N LEU A 40 -26.53 -1.70 -2.47
CA LEU A 40 -25.44 -0.74 -2.32
C LEU A 40 -24.80 -0.81 -0.93
N LYS A 41 -25.60 -0.96 0.14
CA LYS A 41 -25.07 -1.15 1.51
C LYS A 41 -24.29 -2.45 1.66
N ARG A 42 -24.75 -3.55 1.03
CA ARG A 42 -24.00 -4.83 1.04
C ARG A 42 -22.70 -4.73 0.26
N VAL A 43 -22.74 -4.17 -0.94
CA VAL A 43 -21.52 -3.95 -1.76
C VAL A 43 -20.52 -3.06 -1.00
N LYS A 44 -20.97 -1.95 -0.41
CA LYS A 44 -20.12 -1.06 0.39
C LYS A 44 -19.51 -1.79 1.60
N LYS A 45 -20.27 -2.67 2.25
CA LYS A 45 -19.76 -3.48 3.37
C LYS A 45 -18.69 -4.47 2.91
N ILE A 46 -18.89 -5.15 1.78
CA ILE A 46 -17.91 -6.09 1.21
C ILE A 46 -16.65 -5.33 0.78
N LEU A 47 -16.80 -4.22 0.07
CA LEU A 47 -15.66 -3.39 -0.33
C LEU A 47 -14.89 -2.85 0.88
N SER A 48 -15.60 -2.41 1.93
CA SER A 48 -14.95 -1.98 3.18
C SER A 48 -14.20 -3.14 3.86
N TYR A 49 -14.76 -4.32 3.89
CA TYR A 49 -14.11 -5.50 4.47
C TYR A 49 -12.83 -5.87 3.72
N ILE A 50 -12.84 -5.84 2.38
CA ILE A 50 -11.66 -6.15 1.57
C ILE A 50 -10.63 -5.01 1.63
N PHE A 51 -11.06 -3.79 1.26
CA PHE A 51 -10.15 -2.66 1.02
C PHE A 51 -9.83 -1.82 2.26
N VAL A 52 -10.57 -1.99 3.36
CA VAL A 52 -10.25 -1.30 4.61
C VAL A 52 -9.66 -2.30 5.60
N ASP A 53 -10.43 -3.32 6.01
CA ASP A 53 -9.98 -4.25 7.04
C ASP A 53 -8.86 -5.16 6.52
N GLY A 54 -9.00 -5.71 5.31
CA GLY A 54 -7.97 -6.52 4.66
C GLY A 54 -6.67 -5.75 4.43
N MET A 55 -6.74 -4.52 3.90
CA MET A 55 -5.55 -3.69 3.69
C MET A 55 -4.91 -3.22 4.99
N SER A 56 -5.69 -2.98 6.06
CA SER A 56 -5.12 -2.71 7.39
C SER A 56 -4.30 -3.90 7.89
N GLY A 57 -4.81 -5.12 7.72
CA GLY A 57 -4.07 -6.34 8.06
C GLY A 57 -2.80 -6.53 7.22
N MET A 58 -2.90 -6.29 5.90
CA MET A 58 -1.75 -6.27 5.00
C MET A 58 -0.69 -5.28 5.47
N ALA A 59 -1.08 -4.05 5.81
CA ALA A 59 -0.18 -2.99 6.24
C ALA A 59 0.57 -3.36 7.53
N LEU A 60 -0.11 -3.99 8.51
CA LEU A 60 0.52 -4.52 9.72
C LEU A 60 1.60 -5.57 9.39
N GLY A 61 1.28 -6.51 8.50
CA GLY A 61 2.22 -7.54 8.07
C GLY A 61 3.43 -6.97 7.35
N LEU A 62 3.22 -6.02 6.42
CA LEU A 62 4.29 -5.31 5.72
C LEU A 62 5.20 -4.54 6.68
N PHE A 63 4.60 -3.85 7.66
CA PHE A 63 5.37 -3.11 8.64
C PHE A 63 6.29 -4.02 9.46
N ALA A 64 5.72 -5.11 10.00
CA ALA A 64 6.46 -6.04 10.87
C ALA A 64 7.58 -6.81 10.14
N THR A 65 7.49 -6.97 8.83
CA THR A 65 8.44 -7.75 8.03
C THR A 65 9.30 -6.86 7.14
N LEU A 66 8.73 -6.30 6.06
CA LEU A 66 9.49 -5.55 5.07
C LEU A 66 10.14 -4.29 5.66
N ILE A 67 9.36 -3.47 6.38
CA ILE A 67 9.86 -2.18 6.87
C ILE A 67 10.88 -2.37 7.99
N ILE A 68 10.54 -3.15 9.01
CA ILE A 68 11.48 -3.44 10.11
C ILE A 68 12.71 -4.18 9.58
N GLY A 69 12.54 -5.13 8.65
CA GLY A 69 13.66 -5.82 8.01
C GLY A 69 14.59 -4.86 7.26
N THR A 70 14.04 -3.86 6.56
CA THR A 70 14.83 -2.84 5.87
C THR A 70 15.61 -1.95 6.85
N ILE A 71 14.99 -1.55 7.95
CA ILE A 71 15.66 -0.77 9.00
C ILE A 71 16.82 -1.57 9.60
N ILE A 72 16.58 -2.83 9.98
CA ILE A 72 17.60 -3.72 10.54
C ILE A 72 18.76 -3.91 9.54
N GLU A 73 18.46 -4.16 8.26
CA GLU A 73 19.48 -4.32 7.23
C GLU A 73 20.35 -3.06 7.09
N ASN A 74 19.74 -1.86 7.08
CA ASN A 74 20.48 -0.61 6.99
C ASN A 74 21.34 -0.34 8.23
N VAL A 75 20.83 -0.62 9.42
CA VAL A 75 21.64 -0.55 10.66
C VAL A 75 22.84 -1.49 10.59
N GLY A 76 22.65 -2.71 10.10
CA GLY A 76 23.74 -3.66 9.91
C GLY A 76 24.80 -3.18 8.93
N LYS A 77 24.39 -2.56 7.81
CA LYS A 77 25.30 -1.93 6.84
C LYS A 77 26.10 -0.78 7.44
N LEU A 78 25.46 0.05 8.27
CA LEU A 78 26.13 1.18 8.95
C LEU A 78 27.17 0.71 9.99
N ILE A 79 26.90 -0.39 10.71
CA ILE A 79 27.82 -0.97 11.68
C ILE A 79 29.03 -1.57 10.97
N GLY A 80 28.80 -2.28 9.85
CA GLY A 80 29.85 -2.94 9.08
C GLY A 80 30.53 -4.09 9.79
N GLY A 81 31.57 -4.64 9.17
CA GLY A 81 32.33 -5.76 9.71
C GLY A 81 31.50 -7.06 9.85
N SER A 82 32.06 -8.06 10.52
CA SER A 82 31.40 -9.37 10.67
C SER A 82 30.12 -9.29 11.50
N PHE A 83 30.09 -8.46 12.55
CA PHE A 83 28.91 -8.27 13.38
C PHE A 83 27.78 -7.56 12.61
N GLY A 84 28.11 -6.53 11.83
CA GLY A 84 27.12 -5.87 10.95
C GLY A 84 26.52 -6.82 9.93
N ASN A 85 27.31 -7.75 9.37
CA ASN A 85 26.83 -8.75 8.42
C ASN A 85 25.77 -9.70 9.04
N TYR A 86 25.91 -10.08 10.30
CA TYR A 86 24.86 -10.87 10.97
C TYR A 86 23.55 -10.10 11.10
N ILE A 87 23.63 -8.80 11.43
CA ILE A 87 22.46 -7.92 11.50
C ILE A 87 21.81 -7.77 10.12
N VAL A 88 22.60 -7.61 9.06
CA VAL A 88 22.12 -7.58 7.67
C VAL A 88 21.33 -8.84 7.34
N ILE A 89 21.84 -10.04 7.68
CA ILE A 89 21.14 -11.31 7.43
C ILE A 89 19.78 -11.35 8.15
N ILE A 90 19.70 -10.91 9.40
CA ILE A 90 18.43 -10.83 10.14
C ILE A 90 17.42 -9.95 9.40
N GLY A 91 17.85 -8.76 8.96
CA GLY A 91 17.01 -7.86 8.17
C GLY A 91 16.55 -8.46 6.85
N GLN A 92 17.43 -9.17 6.16
CA GLN A 92 17.12 -9.85 4.89
C GLN A 92 16.09 -10.98 5.07
N VAL A 93 16.20 -11.78 6.13
CA VAL A 93 15.20 -12.81 6.44
C VAL A 93 13.85 -12.18 6.71
N ALA A 94 13.80 -11.11 7.49
CA ALA A 94 12.55 -10.39 7.78
C ALA A 94 11.91 -9.85 6.48
N LYS A 95 12.69 -9.26 5.57
CA LYS A 95 12.21 -8.77 4.26
C LYS A 95 11.68 -9.90 3.37
N PHE A 96 12.36 -11.03 3.32
CA PHE A 96 11.93 -12.21 2.54
C PHE A 96 10.57 -12.72 3.02
N MET A 97 10.30 -12.66 4.32
CA MET A 97 9.04 -13.08 4.94
C MET A 97 7.87 -12.12 4.70
N MET A 98 8.03 -11.07 3.88
CA MET A 98 7.01 -10.06 3.62
C MET A 98 5.65 -10.66 3.24
N GLY A 99 5.62 -11.59 2.29
CA GLY A 99 4.37 -12.23 1.85
C GLY A 99 3.70 -13.01 2.97
N ALA A 100 4.47 -13.73 3.79
CA ALA A 100 3.95 -14.42 4.96
C ALA A 100 3.39 -13.43 5.99
N GLY A 101 4.10 -12.33 6.23
CA GLY A 101 3.63 -11.24 7.10
C GLY A 101 2.28 -10.68 6.67
N ILE A 102 2.07 -10.48 5.37
CA ILE A 102 0.79 -10.04 4.80
C ILE A 102 -0.33 -11.01 5.15
N GLY A 103 -0.16 -12.31 4.87
CA GLY A 103 -1.17 -13.33 5.17
C GLY A 103 -1.50 -13.44 6.65
N LEU A 104 -0.48 -13.45 7.52
CA LEU A 104 -0.63 -13.49 8.97
C LEU A 104 -1.31 -12.22 9.51
N GLY A 105 -0.88 -11.05 9.08
CA GLY A 105 -1.44 -9.76 9.49
C GLY A 105 -2.91 -9.62 9.11
N MET A 106 -3.28 -10.07 7.92
CA MET A 106 -4.67 -10.11 7.47
C MET A 106 -5.51 -11.09 8.31
N GLY A 107 -5.01 -12.30 8.55
CA GLY A 107 -5.71 -13.28 9.38
C GLY A 107 -5.94 -12.78 10.81
N TYR A 108 -4.95 -12.12 11.40
CA TYR A 108 -5.05 -11.47 12.70
C TYR A 108 -6.12 -10.36 12.71
N LYS A 109 -6.04 -9.42 11.75
CA LYS A 109 -6.97 -8.28 11.67
C LYS A 109 -8.41 -8.72 11.40
N LEU A 110 -8.60 -9.70 10.53
CA LEU A 110 -9.91 -10.25 10.18
C LEU A 110 -10.41 -11.29 11.20
N LYS A 111 -9.68 -11.51 12.31
CA LYS A 111 -10.01 -12.42 13.42
C LYS A 111 -10.33 -13.84 12.94
N LYS A 112 -9.51 -14.36 12.02
CA LYS A 112 -9.67 -15.73 11.49
C LYS A 112 -9.11 -16.76 12.45
N ALA A 113 -9.55 -18.03 12.31
CA ALA A 113 -9.03 -19.13 13.12
C ALA A 113 -7.51 -19.31 12.95
N PRO A 114 -6.78 -19.78 13.99
CA PRO A 114 -5.31 -19.88 13.94
C PRO A 114 -4.79 -20.70 12.75
N LEU A 115 -5.36 -21.87 12.47
CA LEU A 115 -4.95 -22.71 11.32
C LEU A 115 -5.13 -22.00 9.99
N VAL A 116 -6.25 -21.30 9.81
CA VAL A 116 -6.52 -20.51 8.60
C VAL A 116 -5.53 -19.38 8.46
N THR A 117 -5.23 -18.67 9.55
CA THR A 117 -4.28 -17.55 9.58
C THR A 117 -2.85 -18.01 9.23
N ILE A 118 -2.39 -19.12 9.82
CA ILE A 118 -1.06 -19.67 9.52
C ILE A 118 -0.99 -20.12 8.05
N SER A 119 -2.03 -20.81 7.57
CA SER A 119 -2.10 -21.24 6.16
C SER A 119 -2.07 -20.05 5.18
N ALA A 120 -2.75 -18.95 5.52
CA ALA A 120 -2.68 -17.73 4.72
C ALA A 120 -1.29 -17.11 4.71
N GLY A 121 -0.51 -17.26 5.78
CA GLY A 121 0.91 -16.87 5.79
C GLY A 121 1.73 -17.66 4.79
N VAL A 122 1.53 -18.97 4.70
CA VAL A 122 2.20 -19.83 3.69
C VAL A 122 1.81 -19.39 2.27
N VAL A 123 0.51 -19.16 2.05
CA VAL A 123 0.00 -18.68 0.75
C VAL A 123 0.58 -17.32 0.40
N GLY A 124 0.64 -16.39 1.34
CA GLY A 124 1.19 -15.07 1.11
C GLY A 124 2.66 -15.09 0.67
N LEU A 125 3.47 -15.97 1.30
CA LEU A 125 4.86 -16.17 0.89
C LEU A 125 4.94 -16.74 -0.54
N LEU A 126 4.21 -17.82 -0.84
CA LEU A 126 4.17 -18.40 -2.17
C LEU A 126 3.71 -17.36 -3.22
N ALA A 127 2.63 -16.66 -2.93
CA ALA A 127 2.02 -15.70 -3.84
C ALA A 127 2.93 -14.52 -4.16
N SER A 128 3.69 -14.04 -3.18
CA SER A 128 4.61 -12.93 -3.39
C SER A 128 5.70 -13.26 -4.44
N PHE A 129 6.05 -14.54 -4.60
CA PHE A 129 7.04 -15.02 -5.56
C PHE A 129 6.43 -15.83 -6.71
N ALA A 130 5.11 -15.90 -6.84
CA ALA A 130 4.43 -16.76 -7.80
C ALA A 130 4.85 -16.48 -9.26
N ALA A 131 5.06 -15.22 -9.63
CA ALA A 131 5.52 -14.86 -10.98
C ALA A 131 6.96 -15.35 -11.26
N THR A 132 7.83 -15.36 -10.26
CA THR A 132 9.19 -15.90 -10.35
C THR A 132 9.16 -17.42 -10.39
N ALA A 133 8.37 -18.05 -9.51
CA ALA A 133 8.20 -19.49 -9.48
C ALA A 133 7.67 -20.05 -10.81
N LEU A 134 6.74 -19.37 -11.47
CA LEU A 134 6.21 -19.76 -12.80
C LEU A 134 7.26 -19.64 -13.91
N LYS A 135 8.18 -18.66 -13.83
CA LYS A 135 9.18 -18.44 -14.87
C LYS A 135 10.45 -19.29 -14.67
N GLU A 136 10.87 -19.43 -13.43
CA GLU A 136 12.18 -19.99 -13.08
C GLU A 136 12.08 -21.37 -12.40
N GLY A 137 10.86 -21.82 -12.09
CA GLY A 137 10.60 -23.09 -11.40
C GLY A 137 11.04 -23.11 -9.93
N ALA A 138 11.47 -21.98 -9.37
CA ALA A 138 11.99 -21.89 -8.00
C ALA A 138 11.74 -20.53 -7.34
N ILE A 139 11.84 -20.50 -6.01
CA ILE A 139 11.80 -19.29 -5.19
C ILE A 139 13.17 -19.15 -4.52
N TYR A 140 13.82 -18.01 -4.73
CA TYR A 140 15.15 -17.75 -4.20
C TYR A 140 15.10 -16.78 -3.03
N PHE A 141 15.77 -17.12 -1.94
CA PHE A 141 15.98 -16.21 -0.81
C PHE A 141 16.89 -15.04 -1.20
N LEU A 142 18.00 -15.34 -1.86
CA LEU A 142 18.91 -14.36 -2.43
C LEU A 142 18.90 -14.48 -3.95
N ALA A 143 18.61 -13.38 -4.63
CA ALA A 143 18.73 -13.27 -6.07
C ALA A 143 20.07 -12.62 -6.43
N TYR A 144 20.78 -13.21 -7.39
CA TYR A 144 22.02 -12.62 -7.88
C TYR A 144 21.71 -11.45 -8.80
N ASN A 145 22.19 -10.28 -8.41
CA ASN A 145 22.08 -9.09 -9.25
C ASN A 145 23.29 -9.04 -10.20
N HIS A 146 23.07 -9.34 -11.48
CA HIS A 146 24.10 -9.36 -12.51
C HIS A 146 24.77 -8.00 -12.74
N LEU A 147 24.05 -6.89 -12.55
CA LEU A 147 24.58 -5.53 -12.74
C LEU A 147 25.47 -5.10 -11.57
N ALA A 148 25.00 -5.35 -10.34
CA ALA A 148 25.76 -5.03 -9.13
C ALA A 148 26.81 -6.11 -8.77
N LYS A 149 26.81 -7.26 -9.45
CA LYS A 149 27.65 -8.45 -9.14
C LYS A 149 27.53 -8.89 -7.68
N THR A 150 26.35 -8.74 -7.09
CA THR A 150 26.07 -9.03 -5.68
C THR A 150 24.78 -9.82 -5.53
N TYR A 151 24.67 -10.55 -4.43
CA TYR A 151 23.41 -11.18 -4.02
C TYR A 151 22.58 -10.16 -3.23
N ALA A 152 21.32 -10.02 -3.61
CA ALA A 152 20.35 -9.21 -2.88
C ALA A 152 19.17 -10.07 -2.43
N THR A 153 18.53 -9.68 -1.32
CA THR A 153 17.32 -10.36 -0.87
C THR A 153 16.22 -10.19 -1.90
N SER A 154 15.66 -11.31 -2.34
CA SER A 154 14.47 -11.29 -3.20
C SER A 154 13.28 -10.77 -2.39
N VAL A 155 12.72 -9.65 -2.83
CA VAL A 155 11.49 -9.07 -2.25
C VAL A 155 10.35 -9.39 -3.21
N GLY A 156 9.31 -10.03 -2.70
CA GLY A 156 8.17 -10.46 -3.49
C GLY A 156 7.20 -9.32 -3.81
N GLU A 157 6.10 -9.65 -4.49
CA GLU A 157 5.06 -8.70 -4.89
C GLU A 157 3.91 -8.66 -3.87
N PRO A 158 3.68 -7.54 -3.18
CA PRO A 158 2.70 -7.43 -2.11
C PRO A 158 1.25 -7.60 -2.58
N LEU A 159 0.90 -7.13 -3.78
CA LEU A 159 -0.46 -7.17 -4.30
C LEU A 159 -0.93 -8.60 -4.55
N THR A 160 -0.07 -9.44 -5.15
CA THR A 160 -0.35 -10.86 -5.37
C THR A 160 -0.50 -11.58 -4.03
N ALA A 161 0.39 -11.29 -3.07
CA ALA A 161 0.31 -11.84 -1.72
C ALA A 161 -1.01 -11.46 -1.02
N PHE A 162 -1.44 -10.21 -1.13
CA PHE A 162 -2.72 -9.72 -0.58
C PHE A 162 -3.92 -10.50 -1.12
N ILE A 163 -4.07 -10.56 -2.44
CA ILE A 163 -5.24 -11.19 -3.07
C ILE A 163 -5.29 -12.67 -2.76
N ALA A 164 -4.20 -13.38 -2.91
CA ALA A 164 -4.14 -14.82 -2.68
C ALA A 164 -4.37 -15.19 -1.21
N SER A 165 -3.74 -14.45 -0.28
CA SER A 165 -3.96 -14.63 1.16
C SER A 165 -5.40 -14.34 1.56
N PHE A 166 -6.03 -13.32 0.96
CA PHE A 166 -7.43 -13.01 1.23
C PHE A 166 -8.34 -14.18 0.82
N VAL A 167 -8.13 -14.75 -0.36
CA VAL A 167 -8.89 -15.94 -0.81
C VAL A 167 -8.63 -17.13 0.10
N ALA A 168 -7.39 -17.39 0.48
CA ALA A 168 -7.04 -18.46 1.42
C ALA A 168 -7.75 -18.31 2.78
N LEU A 169 -7.82 -17.08 3.31
CA LEU A 169 -8.53 -16.77 4.56
C LEU A 169 -10.04 -17.02 4.45
N GLU A 170 -10.67 -16.57 3.36
CA GLU A 170 -12.12 -16.73 3.18
C GLU A 170 -12.47 -18.20 2.93
N VAL A 171 -11.80 -18.85 1.97
CA VAL A 171 -12.09 -20.26 1.63
C VAL A 171 -11.73 -21.20 2.79
N GLY A 172 -10.58 -20.99 3.44
CA GLY A 172 -10.20 -21.75 4.64
C GLY A 172 -11.20 -21.61 5.79
N SER A 173 -11.76 -20.42 5.97
CA SER A 173 -12.78 -20.17 7.00
C SER A 173 -14.11 -20.89 6.71
N LEU A 174 -14.40 -21.22 5.44
CA LEU A 174 -15.63 -21.98 5.10
C LEU A 174 -15.58 -23.42 5.60
N VAL A 175 -14.39 -24.00 5.75
CA VAL A 175 -14.22 -25.41 6.15
C VAL A 175 -13.72 -25.57 7.59
N SER A 176 -13.09 -24.54 8.14
CA SER A 176 -12.52 -24.58 9.49
C SER A 176 -13.56 -24.92 10.56
N GLY A 177 -13.23 -25.88 11.41
CA GLY A 177 -14.09 -26.38 12.50
C GLY A 177 -15.27 -27.26 12.05
N LYS A 178 -15.36 -27.67 10.77
CA LYS A 178 -16.50 -28.45 10.25
C LYS A 178 -16.20 -29.93 10.06
N THR A 179 -14.95 -30.34 10.15
CA THR A 179 -14.54 -31.73 9.91
C THR A 179 -13.85 -32.32 11.14
N LYS A 180 -13.96 -33.64 11.34
CA LYS A 180 -13.26 -34.34 12.42
C LYS A 180 -11.73 -34.32 12.27
N VAL A 181 -11.23 -34.07 11.07
CA VAL A 181 -9.80 -33.98 10.72
C VAL A 181 -9.42 -32.56 10.30
N ASP A 182 -10.00 -31.58 10.97
CA ASP A 182 -9.86 -30.15 10.69
C ASP A 182 -8.40 -29.69 10.59
N ILE A 183 -7.54 -30.27 11.42
CA ILE A 183 -6.09 -29.95 11.44
C ILE A 183 -5.40 -30.21 10.09
N ILE A 184 -5.94 -31.10 9.25
CA ILE A 184 -5.41 -31.42 7.91
C ILE A 184 -6.23 -30.71 6.84
N VAL A 185 -7.56 -30.80 6.92
CA VAL A 185 -8.46 -30.30 5.86
C VAL A 185 -8.42 -28.79 5.72
N THR A 186 -8.41 -28.06 6.84
CA THR A 186 -8.41 -26.60 6.81
C THR A 186 -7.14 -26.03 6.19
N PRO A 187 -5.89 -26.42 6.58
CA PRO A 187 -4.69 -25.96 5.89
C PRO A 187 -4.62 -26.36 4.44
N LEU A 188 -4.99 -27.61 4.11
CA LEU A 188 -5.02 -28.07 2.72
C LEU A 188 -5.91 -27.18 1.83
N VAL A 189 -7.16 -26.99 2.22
CA VAL A 189 -8.11 -26.19 1.45
C VAL A 189 -7.65 -24.73 1.35
N ALA A 190 -7.19 -24.13 2.44
CA ALA A 190 -6.70 -22.75 2.46
C ALA A 190 -5.48 -22.57 1.55
N ILE A 191 -4.48 -23.48 1.67
CA ILE A 191 -3.23 -23.37 0.89
C ILE A 191 -3.51 -23.60 -0.60
N PHE A 192 -4.24 -24.66 -0.96
CA PHE A 192 -4.49 -24.93 -2.37
C PHE A 192 -5.37 -23.87 -3.04
N SER A 193 -6.43 -23.40 -2.38
CA SER A 193 -7.27 -22.34 -2.93
C SER A 193 -6.50 -21.05 -3.17
N GLY A 194 -5.69 -20.62 -2.20
CA GLY A 194 -4.86 -19.44 -2.34
C GLY A 194 -3.72 -19.62 -3.36
N ALA A 195 -3.07 -20.79 -3.40
CA ALA A 195 -2.02 -21.09 -4.38
C ALA A 195 -2.56 -21.07 -5.83
N ILE A 196 -3.72 -21.64 -6.08
CA ILE A 196 -4.37 -21.59 -7.41
C ILE A 196 -4.56 -20.12 -7.83
N VAL A 197 -5.12 -19.30 -6.95
CA VAL A 197 -5.34 -17.87 -7.24
C VAL A 197 -4.01 -17.15 -7.45
N ALA A 198 -3.00 -17.42 -6.61
CA ALA A 198 -1.66 -16.87 -6.77
C ALA A 198 -1.05 -17.15 -8.15
N LEU A 199 -1.09 -18.41 -8.58
CA LEU A 199 -0.54 -18.82 -9.87
C LEU A 199 -1.33 -18.26 -11.06
N LEU A 200 -2.65 -18.20 -10.97
CA LEU A 200 -3.50 -17.64 -12.03
C LEU A 200 -3.30 -16.10 -12.18
N LEU A 201 -3.15 -15.38 -11.08
CA LEU A 201 -3.07 -13.92 -11.10
C LEU A 201 -1.62 -13.38 -11.18
N ALA A 202 -0.60 -14.18 -10.94
CA ALA A 202 0.79 -13.73 -10.90
C ALA A 202 1.24 -13.04 -12.20
N LEU A 203 0.97 -13.63 -13.36
CA LEU A 203 1.36 -13.07 -14.65
C LEU A 203 0.51 -11.85 -15.05
N PRO A 204 -0.85 -11.86 -14.93
CA PRO A 204 -1.67 -10.67 -15.16
C PRO A 204 -1.30 -9.49 -14.26
N LEU A 205 -1.06 -9.72 -12.96
CA LEU A 205 -0.65 -8.65 -12.04
C LEU A 205 0.76 -8.13 -12.37
N LYS A 206 1.68 -9.01 -12.74
CA LYS A 206 3.01 -8.59 -13.22
C LYS A 206 2.91 -7.74 -14.50
N ALA A 207 2.05 -8.12 -15.44
CA ALA A 207 1.79 -7.33 -16.65
C ALA A 207 1.20 -5.94 -16.31
N PHE A 208 0.27 -5.88 -15.36
CA PHE A 208 -0.29 -4.62 -14.86
C PHE A 208 0.80 -3.71 -14.23
N ILE A 209 1.68 -4.26 -13.40
CA ILE A 209 2.80 -3.50 -12.83
C ILE A 209 3.76 -3.02 -13.92
N SER A 210 4.04 -3.87 -14.91
CA SER A 210 4.87 -3.47 -16.07
C SER A 210 4.22 -2.35 -16.89
N PHE A 211 2.90 -2.36 -17.05
CA PHE A 211 2.16 -1.26 -17.67
C PHE A 211 2.32 0.06 -16.89
N LEU A 212 2.16 0.01 -15.55
CA LEU A 212 2.38 1.18 -14.69
C LEU A 212 3.82 1.69 -14.79
N SER A 213 4.79 0.78 -14.82
CA SER A 213 6.20 1.13 -15.04
C SER A 213 6.42 1.85 -16.38
N GLY A 214 5.77 1.41 -17.46
CA GLY A 214 5.84 2.08 -18.75
C GLY A 214 5.32 3.53 -18.74
N ILE A 215 4.39 3.86 -17.84
CA ILE A 215 3.95 5.25 -17.63
C ILE A 215 5.07 6.10 -17.02
N ILE A 216 5.77 5.57 -16.02
CA ILE A 216 6.91 6.26 -15.39
C ILE A 216 8.06 6.44 -16.37
N GLU A 217 8.37 5.41 -17.17
CA GLU A 217 9.41 5.50 -18.20
C GLU A 217 9.14 6.63 -19.18
N LYS A 218 7.89 6.77 -19.65
CA LYS A 218 7.48 7.87 -20.52
C LYS A 218 7.58 9.23 -19.82
N ALA A 219 7.21 9.30 -18.54
CA ALA A 219 7.33 10.51 -17.73
C ALA A 219 8.81 10.91 -17.54
N GLY A 220 9.70 9.93 -17.31
CA GLY A 220 11.14 10.15 -17.15
C GLY A 220 11.85 10.70 -18.37
N LYS A 221 11.28 10.51 -19.57
CA LYS A 221 11.83 11.04 -20.85
C LYS A 221 11.43 12.49 -21.16
N GLN A 222 10.63 13.13 -20.30
CA GLN A 222 10.22 14.53 -20.47
C GLN A 222 11.33 15.50 -20.06
N GLN A 223 11.10 16.79 -20.36
CA GLN A 223 12.00 17.85 -19.86
C GLN A 223 12.08 17.82 -18.33
N PRO A 224 13.23 18.17 -17.71
CA PRO A 224 13.47 18.01 -16.26
C PRO A 224 12.40 18.61 -15.36
N PHE A 225 11.80 19.75 -15.75
CA PHE A 225 10.70 20.36 -14.99
C PHE A 225 9.43 19.50 -15.00
N LEU A 226 8.95 19.11 -16.20
CA LEU A 226 7.75 18.29 -16.35
C LEU A 226 7.97 16.87 -15.84
N MET A 227 9.14 16.30 -16.11
CA MET A 227 9.58 15.02 -15.58
C MET A 227 9.53 15.02 -14.05
N GLY A 228 10.06 16.07 -13.41
CA GLY A 228 10.04 16.23 -11.97
C GLY A 228 8.62 16.18 -11.39
N ILE A 229 7.65 16.86 -11.99
CA ILE A 229 6.24 16.80 -11.58
C ILE A 229 5.69 15.37 -11.71
N LEU A 230 5.80 14.81 -12.92
CA LEU A 230 5.15 13.54 -13.25
C LEU A 230 5.74 12.37 -12.45
N VAL A 231 7.08 12.28 -12.42
CA VAL A 231 7.75 11.18 -11.72
C VAL A 231 7.54 11.27 -10.20
N ALA A 232 7.67 12.47 -9.60
CA ALA A 232 7.45 12.63 -8.17
C ALA A 232 6.01 12.26 -7.76
N VAL A 233 5.00 12.75 -8.50
CA VAL A 233 3.60 12.42 -8.21
C VAL A 233 3.33 10.93 -8.39
N LEU A 234 3.74 10.34 -9.51
CA LEU A 234 3.49 8.94 -9.80
C LEU A 234 4.17 8.01 -8.79
N MET A 235 5.45 8.23 -8.50
CA MET A 235 6.19 7.38 -7.56
C MET A 235 5.70 7.54 -6.13
N GLY A 236 5.33 8.74 -5.69
CA GLY A 236 4.71 8.96 -4.39
C GLY A 236 3.36 8.23 -4.25
N VAL A 237 2.51 8.29 -5.28
CA VAL A 237 1.25 7.54 -5.34
C VAL A 237 1.53 6.04 -5.31
N PHE A 238 2.48 5.53 -6.12
CA PHE A 238 2.79 4.11 -6.17
C PHE A 238 3.38 3.57 -4.88
N LEU A 239 4.18 4.36 -4.16
CA LEU A 239 4.65 3.99 -2.82
C LEU A 239 3.49 3.81 -1.82
N THR A 240 2.43 4.59 -1.96
CA THR A 240 1.28 4.53 -1.06
C THR A 240 0.31 3.41 -1.44
N LEU A 241 0.26 3.03 -2.71
CA LEU A 241 -0.52 1.88 -3.19
C LEU A 241 0.09 0.55 -2.74
N PRO A 242 -0.70 -0.54 -2.66
CA PRO A 242 -0.21 -1.87 -2.28
C PRO A 242 0.58 -2.56 -3.40
N ILE A 243 1.56 -1.85 -3.97
CA ILE A 243 2.47 -2.33 -5.01
C ILE A 243 3.92 -2.05 -4.60
N SER A 244 4.86 -2.76 -5.18
CA SER A 244 6.28 -2.58 -4.87
C SER A 244 6.89 -1.44 -5.71
N SER A 245 6.81 -0.21 -5.22
CA SER A 245 7.45 0.96 -5.85
C SER A 245 8.98 0.81 -5.97
N ALA A 246 9.61 0.18 -4.98
CA ALA A 246 11.04 -0.14 -5.03
C ALA A 246 11.37 -1.09 -6.18
N ALA A 247 10.54 -2.13 -6.41
CA ALA A 247 10.72 -3.03 -7.55
C ALA A 247 10.56 -2.30 -8.88
N ILE A 248 9.62 -1.34 -8.98
CA ILE A 248 9.44 -0.50 -10.16
C ILE A 248 10.69 0.35 -10.41
N GLY A 249 11.21 1.03 -9.39
CA GLY A 249 12.42 1.84 -9.50
C GLY A 249 13.64 1.08 -9.99
N VAL A 250 13.86 -0.12 -9.43
CA VAL A 250 14.97 -1.00 -9.83
C VAL A 250 14.75 -1.59 -11.23
N MET A 251 13.52 -2.02 -11.56
CA MET A 251 13.22 -2.61 -12.88
C MET A 251 13.38 -1.61 -14.01
N LEU A 252 13.02 -0.34 -13.80
CA LEU A 252 13.18 0.74 -14.77
C LEU A 252 14.59 1.36 -14.75
N GLN A 253 15.44 0.93 -13.81
CA GLN A 253 16.76 1.52 -13.59
C GLN A 253 16.68 3.06 -13.49
N LEU A 254 15.71 3.54 -12.69
CA LEU A 254 15.57 4.98 -12.46
C LEU A 254 16.83 5.47 -11.74
N ASP A 255 17.66 6.24 -12.45
CA ASP A 255 18.94 6.73 -11.95
C ASP A 255 19.06 8.24 -12.11
N GLY A 256 20.02 8.85 -11.44
CA GLY A 256 20.33 10.27 -11.55
C GLY A 256 19.15 11.16 -11.13
N ILE A 257 18.86 12.20 -11.91
CA ILE A 257 17.85 13.22 -11.61
C ILE A 257 16.42 12.63 -11.57
N VAL A 258 16.13 11.62 -12.40
CA VAL A 258 14.83 10.94 -12.42
C VAL A 258 14.60 10.21 -11.09
N ALA A 259 15.63 9.52 -10.59
CA ALA A 259 15.58 8.87 -9.27
C ALA A 259 15.44 9.89 -8.14
N GLY A 260 16.14 11.03 -8.20
CA GLY A 260 16.02 12.12 -7.23
C GLY A 260 14.59 12.66 -7.15
N ALA A 261 13.96 12.96 -8.29
CA ALA A 261 12.56 13.36 -8.32
C ALA A 261 11.61 12.30 -7.72
N ALA A 262 11.87 11.02 -8.01
CA ALA A 262 11.10 9.91 -7.47
C ALA A 262 11.20 9.82 -5.95
N VAL A 263 12.41 9.95 -5.37
CA VAL A 263 12.63 9.98 -3.92
C VAL A 263 11.83 11.09 -3.28
N VAL A 264 11.92 12.32 -3.80
CA VAL A 264 11.19 13.48 -3.27
C VAL A 264 9.68 13.24 -3.28
N GLY A 265 9.13 12.66 -4.35
CA GLY A 265 7.72 12.30 -4.42
C GLY A 265 7.32 11.28 -3.34
N CYS A 266 8.13 10.24 -3.16
CA CYS A 266 7.97 9.25 -2.10
C CYS A 266 8.03 9.89 -0.69
N CYS A 267 9.00 10.80 -0.46
CA CYS A 267 9.13 11.54 0.80
C CYS A 267 7.90 12.43 1.08
N CYS A 268 7.35 13.09 0.04
CA CYS A 268 6.13 13.90 0.16
C CYS A 268 4.94 13.07 0.67
N HIS A 269 4.81 11.86 0.22
CA HIS A 269 3.74 10.97 0.68
C HIS A 269 4.00 10.46 2.10
N MET A 270 5.22 10.02 2.40
CA MET A 270 5.55 9.47 3.71
C MET A 270 5.53 10.53 4.81
N VAL A 271 6.35 11.57 4.67
CA VAL A 271 6.43 12.67 5.64
C VAL A 271 5.10 13.44 5.67
N GLY A 272 4.48 13.65 4.51
CA GLY A 272 3.18 14.31 4.40
C GLY A 272 2.11 13.63 5.26
N TYR A 273 1.87 12.33 5.06
CA TYR A 273 0.87 11.62 5.88
C TYR A 273 1.27 11.52 7.36
N ALA A 274 2.57 11.40 7.65
CA ALA A 274 3.05 11.37 9.02
C ALA A 274 2.67 12.64 9.79
N VAL A 275 2.91 13.83 9.22
CA VAL A 275 2.61 15.12 9.87
C VAL A 275 1.11 15.45 9.85
N MET A 276 0.41 15.18 8.74
CA MET A 276 -1.02 15.44 8.60
C MET A 276 -1.85 14.65 9.63
N SER A 277 -1.44 13.43 9.95
CA SER A 277 -2.12 12.53 10.88
C SER A 277 -1.60 12.61 12.32
N PHE A 278 -0.68 13.53 12.62
CA PHE A 278 -0.05 13.62 13.95
C PHE A 278 -1.06 13.83 15.08
N ARG A 279 -2.16 14.57 14.82
CA ARG A 279 -3.21 14.81 15.82
C ARG A 279 -3.88 13.53 16.29
N GLU A 280 -4.08 12.59 15.37
CA GLU A 280 -4.74 11.29 15.62
C GLU A 280 -3.75 10.23 16.13
N ASN A 281 -2.55 10.16 15.55
CA ASN A 281 -1.65 9.02 15.70
C ASN A 281 -0.39 9.33 16.54
N LYS A 282 -0.16 10.61 16.91
CA LYS A 282 0.96 11.06 17.73
C LYS A 282 2.32 10.55 17.18
N TRP A 283 3.30 10.37 18.08
CA TRP A 283 4.67 9.97 17.73
C TRP A 283 4.73 8.56 17.10
N GLY A 284 3.90 7.61 17.57
CA GLY A 284 3.84 6.27 16.98
C GLY A 284 3.46 6.30 15.51
N GLY A 285 2.42 7.04 15.16
CA GLY A 285 2.00 7.20 13.76
C GLY A 285 2.97 8.04 12.92
N LEU A 286 3.61 9.05 13.52
CA LEU A 286 4.64 9.84 12.82
C LEU A 286 5.82 8.96 12.39
N VAL A 287 6.35 8.13 13.29
CA VAL A 287 7.46 7.22 12.99
C VAL A 287 7.02 6.11 12.03
N ALA A 288 5.85 5.50 12.29
CA ALA A 288 5.34 4.41 11.46
C ALA A 288 5.14 4.82 10.00
N GLN A 289 4.68 6.04 9.75
CA GLN A 289 4.47 6.55 8.39
C GLN A 289 5.71 7.25 7.83
N GLY A 290 6.39 8.06 8.63
CA GLY A 290 7.53 8.86 8.19
C GLY A 290 8.79 8.05 7.90
N ILE A 291 9.03 6.96 8.65
CA ILE A 291 10.17 6.06 8.48
C ILE A 291 9.72 4.67 7.98
N GLY A 292 8.50 4.27 8.30
CA GLY A 292 7.95 2.99 7.89
C GLY A 292 7.38 3.04 6.48
N THR A 293 6.09 3.36 6.33
CA THR A 293 5.43 3.43 5.02
C THR A 293 4.16 4.27 5.04
N SER A 294 3.92 5.04 3.97
CA SER A 294 2.66 5.74 3.72
C SER A 294 1.47 4.80 3.45
N MET A 295 1.73 3.54 3.09
CA MET A 295 0.72 2.51 2.81
C MET A 295 -0.20 2.24 4.02
N LEU A 296 0.25 2.55 5.25
CA LEU A 296 -0.58 2.48 6.45
C LEU A 296 -1.85 3.34 6.36
N GLN A 297 -1.82 4.42 5.58
CA GLN A 297 -2.99 5.27 5.35
C GLN A 297 -3.96 4.73 4.29
N MET A 298 -3.61 3.68 3.57
CA MET A 298 -4.40 3.16 2.45
C MET A 298 -5.87 2.89 2.81
N PRO A 299 -6.19 2.28 3.99
CA PRO A 299 -7.57 2.09 4.40
C PRO A 299 -8.36 3.41 4.55
N ASN A 300 -7.71 4.48 5.02
CA ASN A 300 -8.32 5.79 5.16
C ASN A 300 -8.46 6.51 3.82
N LEU A 301 -7.48 6.34 2.92
CA LEU A 301 -7.48 6.90 1.57
C LEU A 301 -8.60 6.30 0.69
N VAL A 302 -8.89 5.01 0.85
CA VAL A 302 -10.03 4.35 0.19
C VAL A 302 -11.36 4.91 0.72
N LYS A 303 -11.46 5.12 2.05
CA LYS A 303 -12.67 5.71 2.67
C LYS A 303 -12.87 7.17 2.26
N LYS A 304 -11.77 7.92 2.12
CA LYS A 304 -11.78 9.37 1.92
C LYS A 304 -10.70 9.82 0.92
N PRO A 305 -10.97 9.71 -0.39
CA PRO A 305 -9.96 9.97 -1.44
C PRO A 305 -9.38 11.39 -1.44
N ILE A 306 -10.08 12.37 -0.86
CA ILE A 306 -9.56 13.76 -0.78
C ILE A 306 -8.26 13.86 0.02
N LEU A 307 -7.93 12.87 0.86
CA LEU A 307 -6.68 12.81 1.62
C LEU A 307 -5.44 12.62 0.74
N TRP A 308 -5.61 12.21 -0.52
CA TRP A 308 -4.51 12.14 -1.49
C TRP A 308 -3.98 13.51 -1.89
N LEU A 309 -4.82 14.55 -1.81
CA LEU A 309 -4.54 15.85 -2.41
C LEU A 309 -3.29 16.54 -1.84
N PRO A 310 -3.08 16.65 -0.51
CA PRO A 310 -1.92 17.36 0.03
C PRO A 310 -0.57 16.77 -0.40
N PRO A 311 -0.31 15.45 -0.29
CA PRO A 311 0.96 14.89 -0.75
C PRO A 311 1.16 14.96 -2.26
N ILE A 312 0.10 14.83 -3.07
CA ILE A 312 0.16 15.00 -4.53
C ILE A 312 0.58 16.42 -4.89
N ILE A 313 -0.02 17.43 -4.25
CA ILE A 313 0.34 18.84 -4.48
C ILE A 313 1.80 19.09 -4.04
N ALA A 314 2.19 18.57 -2.87
CA ALA A 314 3.57 18.69 -2.40
C ALA A 314 4.56 18.05 -3.38
N SER A 315 4.27 16.84 -3.88
CA SER A 315 5.08 16.16 -4.89
C SER A 315 5.19 16.95 -6.20
N ALA A 316 4.07 17.53 -6.66
CA ALA A 316 4.05 18.34 -7.88
C ALA A 316 4.86 19.65 -7.77
N ILE A 317 4.96 20.20 -6.55
CA ILE A 317 5.76 21.42 -6.29
C ILE A 317 7.24 21.05 -6.09
N LEU A 318 7.52 20.07 -5.25
CA LEU A 318 8.90 19.75 -4.85
C LEU A 318 9.65 18.90 -5.87
N GLY A 319 8.95 18.11 -6.69
CA GLY A 319 9.57 17.33 -7.77
C GLY A 319 10.38 18.20 -8.75
N PRO A 320 9.81 19.24 -9.34
CA PRO A 320 10.57 20.16 -10.21
C PRO A 320 11.68 20.92 -9.48
N ILE A 321 11.49 21.27 -8.23
CA ILE A 321 12.54 21.93 -7.44
C ILE A 321 13.73 20.99 -7.26
N ALA A 322 13.48 19.72 -6.95
CA ALA A 322 14.53 18.73 -6.83
C ALA A 322 15.25 18.46 -8.15
N SER A 323 14.49 18.22 -9.23
CA SER A 323 15.04 17.79 -10.52
C SER A 323 15.65 18.95 -11.32
N TYR A 324 14.95 20.09 -11.44
CA TYR A 324 15.35 21.20 -12.28
C TYR A 324 16.21 22.26 -11.56
N ALA A 325 15.79 22.66 -10.33
CA ALA A 325 16.47 23.73 -9.64
C ALA A 325 17.73 23.25 -8.86
N LEU A 326 17.64 22.09 -8.21
CA LEU A 326 18.72 21.57 -7.35
C LEU A 326 19.52 20.42 -8.00
N GLY A 327 19.02 19.81 -9.07
CA GLY A 327 19.67 18.69 -9.72
C GLY A 327 19.91 17.50 -8.77
N MET A 328 18.97 17.25 -7.85
CA MET A 328 19.10 16.15 -6.88
C MET A 328 19.09 14.80 -7.60
N THR A 329 20.03 13.95 -7.22
CA THR A 329 20.18 12.61 -7.82
C THR A 329 20.03 11.53 -6.78
N SER A 330 19.60 10.35 -7.22
CA SER A 330 19.55 9.14 -6.38
C SER A 330 19.82 7.91 -7.23
N THR A 331 19.73 6.72 -6.62
CA THR A 331 19.96 5.43 -7.27
C THR A 331 18.63 4.72 -7.58
N PRO A 332 18.62 3.68 -8.44
CA PRO A 332 17.43 2.87 -8.68
C PRO A 332 16.83 2.27 -7.41
N VAL A 333 17.65 1.92 -6.44
CA VAL A 333 17.20 1.36 -5.14
C VAL A 333 16.49 2.43 -4.30
N GLY A 334 17.02 3.65 -4.27
CA GLY A 334 16.44 4.78 -3.54
C GLY A 334 15.15 5.28 -4.14
N SER A 335 15.01 5.26 -5.48
CA SER A 335 13.96 5.92 -6.24
C SER A 335 12.53 5.55 -5.85
N GLY A 336 12.30 4.36 -5.31
CA GLY A 336 10.98 3.88 -4.92
C GLY A 336 10.74 3.81 -3.41
N MET A 337 11.65 4.36 -2.58
CA MET A 337 11.63 4.13 -1.12
C MET A 337 11.37 5.40 -0.31
N GLY A 338 11.77 6.58 -0.79
CA GLY A 338 11.66 7.81 -0.01
C GLY A 338 12.32 7.69 1.36
N THR A 339 11.61 8.06 2.43
CA THR A 339 12.09 7.91 3.81
C THR A 339 11.89 6.50 4.39
N ALA A 340 11.34 5.53 3.62
CA ALA A 340 11.14 4.16 4.10
C ALA A 340 12.48 3.50 4.48
N GLY A 341 12.63 3.15 5.77
CA GLY A 341 13.89 2.63 6.32
C GLY A 341 15.09 3.56 6.06
N LEU A 342 14.86 4.84 5.75
CA LEU A 342 15.85 5.85 5.32
C LEU A 342 16.59 5.50 4.01
N VAL A 343 16.12 4.51 3.25
CA VAL A 343 16.81 4.03 2.05
C VAL A 343 16.93 5.12 1.00
N GLY A 344 15.84 5.78 0.61
CA GLY A 344 15.86 6.83 -0.40
C GLY A 344 16.78 7.99 -0.01
N VAL A 345 16.73 8.40 1.24
CA VAL A 345 17.57 9.47 1.81
C VAL A 345 19.06 9.09 1.78
N ILE A 346 19.40 7.87 2.21
CA ILE A 346 20.78 7.36 2.22
C ILE A 346 21.32 7.22 0.78
N GLU A 347 20.53 6.67 -0.12
CA GLU A 347 20.90 6.51 -1.53
C GLU A 347 21.06 7.85 -2.26
N THR A 348 20.22 8.84 -1.93
CA THR A 348 20.37 10.23 -2.41
C THR A 348 21.66 10.86 -1.87
N PHE A 349 21.94 10.69 -0.56
CA PHE A 349 23.18 11.16 0.03
C PHE A 349 24.41 10.53 -0.64
N THR A 350 24.39 9.22 -0.84
CA THR A 350 25.50 8.49 -1.48
C THR A 350 25.71 8.93 -2.94
N SER A 351 24.63 9.10 -3.71
CA SER A 351 24.70 9.53 -5.10
C SER A 351 25.24 10.95 -5.25
N MET A 352 24.78 11.88 -4.40
CA MET A 352 25.12 13.30 -4.52
C MET A 352 26.47 13.64 -3.88
N SER A 353 26.86 12.99 -2.78
CA SER A 353 28.11 13.30 -2.05
C SER A 353 29.37 12.92 -2.86
N ALA A 354 29.21 12.15 -3.96
CA ALA A 354 30.31 11.92 -4.90
C ALA A 354 30.75 13.18 -5.65
N ASN A 355 29.84 14.15 -5.85
CA ASN A 355 30.06 15.34 -6.67
C ASN A 355 29.83 16.67 -5.93
N GLN A 356 29.29 16.62 -4.72
CA GLN A 356 28.97 17.80 -3.90
C GLN A 356 29.48 17.65 -2.48
N HIS A 357 29.67 18.78 -1.80
CA HIS A 357 30.06 18.76 -0.38
C HIS A 357 28.96 18.15 0.48
N TRP A 358 29.29 17.19 1.32
CA TRP A 358 28.36 16.41 2.13
C TRP A 358 27.35 17.25 2.95
N ALA A 359 27.81 18.42 3.50
CA ALA A 359 26.95 19.28 4.30
C ALA A 359 25.86 19.96 3.44
N LEU A 360 26.16 20.32 2.19
CA LEU A 360 25.19 20.86 1.25
C LEU A 360 24.16 19.80 0.86
N VAL A 361 24.63 18.57 0.59
CA VAL A 361 23.75 17.43 0.28
C VAL A 361 22.82 17.15 1.45
N LEU A 362 23.32 17.14 2.68
CA LEU A 362 22.52 16.93 3.86
C LEU A 362 21.46 18.03 4.04
N LEU A 363 21.82 19.30 3.77
CA LEU A 363 20.90 20.43 3.82
C LEU A 363 19.78 20.30 2.78
N GLN A 364 20.12 19.88 1.56
CA GLN A 364 19.14 19.64 0.48
C GLN A 364 18.19 18.52 0.86
N ILE A 365 18.70 17.39 1.36
CA ILE A 365 17.89 16.26 1.81
C ILE A 365 16.96 16.66 2.95
N VAL A 366 17.48 17.25 4.01
CA VAL A 366 16.65 17.68 5.15
C VAL A 366 15.64 18.72 4.72
N GLY A 367 16.03 19.67 3.87
CA GLY A 367 15.15 20.72 3.35
C GLY A 367 14.05 20.19 2.45
N ILE A 368 14.40 19.42 1.42
CA ILE A 368 13.49 19.04 0.33
C ILE A 368 12.79 17.70 0.60
N ASP A 369 13.45 16.73 1.23
CA ASP A 369 12.85 15.41 1.47
C ASP A 369 12.08 15.34 2.80
N ILE A 370 12.34 16.24 3.76
CA ILE A 370 11.73 16.17 5.09
C ILE A 370 10.96 17.45 5.43
N LEU A 371 11.64 18.61 5.52
CA LEU A 371 11.00 19.84 6.03
C LEU A 371 9.96 20.42 5.06
N ALA A 372 10.27 20.52 3.77
CA ALA A 372 9.36 21.09 2.80
C ALA A 372 8.08 20.25 2.63
N PRO A 373 8.14 18.91 2.48
CA PRO A 373 6.94 18.06 2.49
C PRO A 373 6.12 18.22 3.78
N ALA A 374 6.78 18.28 4.94
CA ALA A 374 6.10 18.43 6.22
C ALA A 374 5.31 19.75 6.27
N VAL A 375 5.94 20.87 5.90
CA VAL A 375 5.32 22.19 5.94
C VAL A 375 4.18 22.30 4.94
N ILE A 376 4.41 21.90 3.68
CA ILE A 376 3.42 22.02 2.61
C ILE A 376 2.19 21.15 2.92
N CYS A 377 2.41 19.87 3.26
CA CYS A 377 1.31 18.95 3.55
C CYS A 377 0.54 19.36 4.81
N LEU A 378 1.24 19.83 5.85
CA LEU A 378 0.60 20.34 7.06
C LEU A 378 -0.24 21.58 6.75
N ALA A 379 0.29 22.56 6.01
CA ALA A 379 -0.42 23.77 5.64
C ALA A 379 -1.70 23.48 4.85
N ILE A 380 -1.60 22.61 3.82
CA ILE A 380 -2.75 22.22 2.99
C ILE A 380 -3.77 21.44 3.84
N SER A 381 -3.32 20.50 4.67
CA SER A 381 -4.24 19.70 5.50
C SER A 381 -4.95 20.54 6.55
N GLU A 382 -4.28 21.52 7.17
CA GLU A 382 -4.90 22.45 8.12
C GLU A 382 -5.94 23.35 7.44
N PHE A 383 -5.64 23.82 6.22
CA PHE A 383 -6.64 24.52 5.41
C PHE A 383 -7.86 23.63 5.12
N MET A 384 -7.65 22.38 4.72
CA MET A 384 -8.71 21.42 4.46
C MET A 384 -9.52 21.09 5.73
N ARG A 385 -8.86 21.02 6.89
CA ARG A 385 -9.51 20.84 8.19
C ARG A 385 -10.39 22.04 8.54
N LYS A 386 -9.90 23.29 8.34
CA LYS A 386 -10.70 24.51 8.55
C LYS A 386 -11.94 24.56 7.65
N LYS A 387 -11.86 24.03 6.43
CA LYS A 387 -13.00 23.90 5.51
C LYS A 387 -13.93 22.71 5.81
N GLY A 388 -13.59 21.87 6.81
CA GLY A 388 -14.36 20.67 7.15
C GLY A 388 -14.21 19.50 6.18
N TRP A 389 -13.27 19.60 5.23
CA TRP A 389 -12.98 18.52 4.27
C TRP A 389 -12.27 17.34 4.93
N ILE A 390 -11.43 17.60 5.92
CA ILE A 390 -10.80 16.58 6.76
C ILE A 390 -11.31 16.76 8.20
N LYS A 391 -11.82 15.69 8.79
CA LYS A 391 -12.33 15.68 10.17
C LYS A 391 -11.35 14.93 11.06
N PHE A 392 -11.38 15.20 12.37
CA PHE A 392 -10.64 14.42 13.34
C PHE A 392 -11.08 12.96 13.30
N GLY A 393 -10.11 12.06 13.23
CA GLY A 393 -10.34 10.62 13.10
C GLY A 393 -10.27 10.08 11.67
N ASP A 394 -10.36 10.93 10.62
CA ASP A 394 -10.28 10.49 9.22
C ASP A 394 -8.94 9.85 8.84
N MET A 395 -7.88 10.17 9.58
CA MET A 395 -6.52 9.67 9.35
C MET A 395 -6.01 8.78 10.50
N LYS A 396 -6.91 8.34 11.40
CA LYS A 396 -6.53 7.45 12.49
C LYS A 396 -6.08 6.09 11.96
N LEU A 397 -4.93 5.62 12.42
CA LEU A 397 -4.41 4.30 12.11
C LEU A 397 -4.94 3.29 13.13
N ASP A 398 -5.23 2.09 12.66
CA ASP A 398 -5.59 0.94 13.49
C ASP A 398 -4.33 0.07 13.71
N LEU A 399 -3.34 0.64 14.42
CA LEU A 399 -2.09 -0.02 14.79
C LEU A 399 -2.23 -0.86 16.02
#